data_67cbdbdb6994349c95843536626b95cc
#
_entry.id   67cbdbdb6994349c95843536626b95cc
#
_cell.length_a   1.000
_cell.length_b   1.000
_cell.length_c   1.000
_cell.angle_alpha   90.00
_cell.angle_beta   90.00
_cell.angle_gamma   90.00
#
_symmetry.space_group_name_H-M   'P 1'
#
loop_
_entity.id
_entity.type
_entity.pdbx_description
1 polymer ?
#
loop_
_entity_poly.entity_id
_entity_poly.type
_entity_poly.pdbx_seq_one_letter_code
_entity_poly.pdbx_strand_id
1 'polypeptide(L)'
;MNDTLLYKSKRTAKSLWQQYRIYRDRLELESWLLFHTIIVPVNEIQAVEVRPPGPIWGVKLDSCNLCRHVLLIKKSGLFKRIGFSPDEPEKFVAVCQSIMPGTA
;
A
#
# COMPACT_ATOMS: atom_id res chain seq x y z
N MET A 1 20.19 -7.64 5.38
CA MET A 1 19.09 -6.69 5.63
C MET A 1 18.97 -5.74 4.46
N ASN A 2 17.77 -5.58 3.90
CA ASN A 2 17.61 -4.83 2.66
C ASN A 2 16.78 -3.58 2.90
N ASP A 3 17.47 -2.48 3.22
CA ASP A 3 16.83 -1.21 3.52
C ASP A 3 16.86 -0.24 2.34
N THR A 4 17.07 -0.74 1.12
CA THR A 4 17.05 0.11 -0.06
C THR A 4 15.62 0.55 -0.33
N LEU A 5 15.36 1.85 -0.20
CA LEU A 5 14.07 2.43 -0.51
C LEU A 5 13.91 2.50 -2.03
N LEU A 6 12.87 1.84 -2.55
CA LEU A 6 12.60 1.83 -3.99
C LEU A 6 11.60 2.91 -4.38
N TYR A 7 10.65 3.22 -3.52
CA TYR A 7 9.64 4.22 -3.78
C TYR A 7 9.05 4.71 -2.46
N LYS A 8 8.70 5.98 -2.41
CA LYS A 8 7.92 6.56 -1.32
C LYS A 8 6.91 7.54 -1.90
N SER A 9 5.69 7.49 -1.40
CA SER A 9 4.66 8.44 -1.78
C SER A 9 4.89 9.78 -1.08
N LYS A 10 4.31 10.84 -1.63
CA LYS A 10 4.31 12.14 -0.99
C LYS A 10 3.23 12.19 0.08
N ARG A 11 3.47 12.97 1.11
CA ARG A 11 2.47 13.22 2.14
C ARG A 11 1.50 14.28 1.61
N THR A 12 0.25 13.87 1.40
CA THR A 12 -0.77 14.76 0.85
C THR A 12 -2.03 14.68 1.69
N ALA A 13 -2.95 15.63 1.49
CA ALA A 13 -4.24 15.59 2.17
C ALA A 13 -5.03 14.32 1.82
N LYS A 14 -4.86 13.83 0.59
CA LYS A 14 -5.51 12.61 0.12
C LYS A 14 -5.13 11.39 0.96
N SER A 15 -3.89 11.33 1.41
CA SER A 15 -3.39 10.23 2.23
C SER A 15 -3.39 10.57 3.72
N LEU A 16 -4.04 11.66 4.15
CA LEU A 16 -4.01 12.16 5.52
C LEU A 16 -2.59 12.43 6.00
N TRP A 17 -1.74 12.92 5.09
CA TRP A 17 -0.33 13.22 5.34
C TRP A 17 0.48 11.99 5.72
N GLN A 18 -0.03 10.78 5.46
CA GLN A 18 0.68 9.54 5.64
C GLN A 18 1.57 9.25 4.42
N GLN A 19 2.66 8.54 4.66
CA GLN A 19 3.58 8.15 3.60
C GLN A 19 3.58 6.64 3.49
N TYR A 20 3.60 6.13 2.26
CA TYR A 20 3.64 4.72 1.95
C TYR A 20 4.95 4.44 1.23
N ARG A 21 5.73 3.49 1.76
CA ARG A 21 7.10 3.23 1.28
C ARG A 21 7.22 1.79 0.78
N ILE A 22 8.02 1.62 -0.26
CA ILE A 22 8.32 0.30 -0.82
C ILE A 22 9.83 0.05 -0.70
N TYR A 23 10.17 -1.01 -0.01
CA TYR A 23 11.53 -1.55 0.06
C TYR A 23 11.59 -2.85 -0.72
N ARG A 24 12.78 -3.42 -0.90
CA ARG A 24 12.90 -4.66 -1.68
C ARG A 24 12.19 -5.84 -1.05
N ASP A 25 12.15 -5.90 0.27
CA ASP A 25 11.63 -7.04 1.00
C ASP A 25 10.31 -6.79 1.69
N ARG A 26 9.84 -5.53 1.71
CA ARG A 26 8.63 -5.18 2.46
C ARG A 26 8.02 -3.88 1.99
N LEU A 27 6.74 -3.69 2.34
CA LEU A 27 6.08 -2.39 2.28
C LEU A 27 5.96 -1.84 3.70
N GLU A 28 6.07 -0.53 3.85
CA GLU A 28 5.80 0.15 5.11
C GLU A 28 4.72 1.19 4.87
N LEU A 29 3.55 0.96 5.45
CA LEU A 29 2.36 1.78 5.26
C LEU A 29 2.06 2.50 6.57
N GLU A 30 2.25 3.81 6.59
CA GLU A 30 1.91 4.60 7.76
C GLU A 30 0.41 4.62 7.98
N SER A 31 -0.02 4.41 9.20
CA SER A 31 -1.44 4.43 9.55
C SER A 31 -1.60 5.00 10.95
N TRP A 32 -2.02 6.24 11.04
CA TRP A 32 -2.25 6.79 12.36
C TRP A 32 -3.64 6.47 12.93
N LEU A 33 -4.55 5.93 12.12
CA LEU A 33 -5.74 5.29 12.65
C LEU A 33 -5.39 4.09 13.52
N LEU A 34 -4.36 3.35 13.15
CA LEU A 34 -3.87 2.20 13.90
C LEU A 34 -2.68 2.54 14.78
N PHE A 35 -2.29 3.82 14.84
CA PHE A 35 -1.21 4.36 15.67
C PHE A 35 0.15 3.71 15.44
N HIS A 36 0.39 3.12 14.26
CA HIS A 36 1.69 2.55 13.94
C HIS A 36 1.84 2.35 12.43
N THR A 37 3.05 2.07 12.00
CA THR A 37 3.34 1.71 10.61
C THR A 37 3.06 0.23 10.40
N ILE A 38 2.27 -0.07 9.39
CA ILE A 38 1.99 -1.46 9.02
C ILE A 38 3.13 -1.95 8.14
N ILE A 39 3.78 -3.04 8.54
CA ILE A 39 4.85 -3.65 7.76
C ILE A 39 4.30 -4.89 7.08
N VAL A 40 4.38 -4.93 5.74
CA VAL A 40 3.88 -6.04 4.95
C VAL A 40 5.06 -6.66 4.22
N PRO A 41 5.52 -7.86 4.62
CA PRO A 41 6.56 -8.56 3.87
C PRO A 41 6.10 -8.83 2.44
N VAL A 42 6.99 -8.66 1.47
CA VAL A 42 6.65 -8.81 0.05
C VAL A 42 6.13 -10.22 -0.25
N ASN A 43 6.67 -11.24 0.41
CA ASN A 43 6.22 -12.62 0.19
C ASN A 43 4.81 -12.90 0.73
N GLU A 44 4.22 -11.99 1.49
CA GLU A 44 2.85 -12.12 1.96
C GLU A 44 1.84 -11.39 1.09
N ILE A 45 2.28 -10.71 0.04
CA ILE A 45 1.39 -9.99 -0.85
C ILE A 45 0.82 -10.98 -1.88
N GLN A 46 -0.48 -11.10 -1.91
CA GLN A 46 -1.18 -11.91 -2.91
C GLN A 46 -1.42 -11.10 -4.18
N ALA A 47 -1.86 -9.86 -4.04
CA ALA A 47 -2.16 -8.99 -5.18
C ALA A 47 -2.08 -7.53 -4.75
N VAL A 48 -1.77 -6.67 -5.71
CA VAL A 48 -1.81 -5.23 -5.53
C VAL A 48 -2.32 -4.62 -6.82
N GLU A 49 -3.30 -3.71 -6.71
CA GLU A 49 -3.94 -3.13 -7.90
C GLU A 49 -4.46 -1.74 -7.62
N VAL A 50 -4.60 -0.94 -8.69
CA VAL A 50 -5.27 0.36 -8.60
C VAL A 50 -6.76 0.14 -8.76
N ARG A 51 -7.54 0.77 -7.87
CA ARG A 51 -8.99 0.66 -7.88
C ARG A 51 -9.62 2.03 -8.17
N PRO A 52 -10.78 2.08 -8.83
CA PRO A 52 -11.50 3.33 -9.01
C PRO A 52 -12.02 3.86 -7.67
N PRO A 53 -12.43 5.14 -7.61
CA PRO A 53 -13.03 5.68 -6.39
C PRO A 53 -14.22 4.85 -5.93
N GLY A 54 -14.37 4.71 -4.62
CA GLY A 54 -15.48 3.97 -4.04
C GLY A 54 -15.07 3.20 -2.79
N PRO A 55 -16.03 2.51 -2.17
CA PRO A 55 -15.76 1.75 -0.95
C PRO A 55 -14.95 0.49 -1.25
N ILE A 56 -14.22 0.02 -0.26
CA ILE A 56 -13.50 -1.24 -0.32
C ILE A 56 -13.98 -2.15 0.82
N TRP A 57 -13.87 -3.45 0.59
CA TRP A 57 -14.13 -4.45 1.62
C TRP A 57 -12.83 -4.75 2.34
N GLY A 58 -12.56 -4.04 3.44
CA GLY A 58 -11.32 -4.22 4.18
C GLY A 58 -10.99 -2.97 4.97
N VAL A 59 -9.73 -2.86 5.38
CA VAL A 59 -9.23 -1.73 6.15
C VAL A 59 -8.76 -0.65 5.20
N LYS A 60 -9.25 0.58 5.40
CA LYS A 60 -8.81 1.73 4.63
C LYS A 60 -7.94 2.61 5.51
N LEU A 61 -6.73 2.92 5.06
CA LEU A 61 -5.77 3.66 5.86
C LEU A 61 -5.97 5.18 5.80
N ASP A 62 -6.69 5.65 4.78
CA ASP A 62 -7.02 7.07 4.66
C ASP A 62 -8.48 7.22 4.25
N SER A 63 -8.98 8.45 4.22
CA SER A 63 -10.42 8.68 4.10
C SER A 63 -10.86 9.21 2.74
N CYS A 64 -10.00 9.18 1.73
CA CYS A 64 -10.39 9.72 0.43
C CYS A 64 -11.23 8.72 -0.36
N ASN A 65 -12.56 8.88 -0.30
CA ASN A 65 -13.48 8.02 -1.05
C ASN A 65 -13.70 8.47 -2.49
N LEU A 66 -13.25 9.66 -2.84
CA LEU A 66 -13.41 10.21 -4.19
C LEU A 66 -12.15 10.07 -5.04
N CYS A 67 -11.12 9.41 -4.49
CA CYS A 67 -9.83 9.27 -5.15
C CYS A 67 -9.61 7.84 -5.59
N ARG A 68 -8.82 7.68 -6.67
CA ARG A 68 -8.31 6.36 -7.00
C ARG A 68 -7.37 5.91 -5.89
N HIS A 69 -7.40 4.63 -5.58
CA HIS A 69 -6.62 4.09 -4.47
C HIS A 69 -5.96 2.78 -4.85
N VAL A 70 -5.02 2.35 -4.03
CA VAL A 70 -4.37 1.04 -4.18
C VAL A 70 -5.07 0.07 -3.23
N LEU A 71 -5.41 -1.10 -3.75
CA LEU A 71 -5.90 -2.20 -2.93
C LEU A 71 -4.80 -3.25 -2.85
N LEU A 72 -4.36 -3.50 -1.61
CA LEU A 72 -3.37 -4.53 -1.31
C LEU A 72 -4.09 -5.72 -0.70
N ILE A 73 -3.87 -6.91 -1.26
CA ILE A 73 -4.45 -8.15 -0.75
C ILE A 73 -3.31 -9.01 -0.23
N LYS A 74 -3.40 -9.40 1.04
CA LYS A 74 -2.41 -10.24 1.71
C LYS A 74 -2.87 -11.68 1.73
N LYS A 75 -1.91 -12.60 1.75
CA LYS A 75 -2.20 -14.04 1.83
C LYS A 75 -2.74 -14.45 3.19
N SER A 76 -2.32 -13.75 4.24
CA SER A 76 -2.69 -14.11 5.62
C SER A 76 -2.67 -12.87 6.49
N GLY A 77 -3.06 -13.04 7.75
CA GLY A 77 -3.02 -11.98 8.72
C GLY A 77 -4.41 -11.42 9.02
N LEU A 78 -4.45 -10.50 9.97
CA LEU A 78 -5.70 -9.94 10.47
C LEU A 78 -6.36 -9.03 9.43
N PHE A 79 -5.56 -8.20 8.75
CA PHE A 79 -6.06 -7.28 7.74
C PHE A 79 -5.60 -7.76 6.37
N LYS A 80 -6.41 -8.61 5.72
CA LYS A 80 -6.05 -9.18 4.42
C LYS A 80 -6.22 -8.20 3.27
N ARG A 81 -7.16 -7.26 3.38
CA ARG A 81 -7.44 -6.28 2.33
C ARG A 81 -7.22 -4.89 2.89
N ILE A 82 -6.26 -4.18 2.33
CA ILE A 82 -5.86 -2.85 2.81
C ILE A 82 -5.95 -1.87 1.64
N GLY A 83 -6.72 -0.79 1.82
CA GLY A 83 -6.83 0.26 0.83
C GLY A 83 -6.14 1.53 1.30
N PHE A 84 -5.44 2.20 0.40
CA PHE A 84 -4.79 3.47 0.70
C PHE A 84 -4.59 4.28 -0.57
N SER A 85 -4.41 5.58 -0.42
CA SER A 85 -4.39 6.51 -1.55
C SER A 85 -3.05 7.24 -1.63
N PRO A 86 -2.01 6.61 -2.23
CA PRO A 86 -0.76 7.32 -2.47
C PRO A 86 -0.96 8.38 -3.55
N ASP A 87 -0.01 9.32 -3.65
CA ASP A 87 -0.09 10.39 -4.63
C ASP A 87 0.01 9.89 -6.08
N GLU A 88 0.70 8.79 -6.30
CA GLU A 88 0.86 8.17 -7.62
C GLU A 88 0.51 6.69 -7.54
N PRO A 89 -0.79 6.33 -7.53
CA PRO A 89 -1.20 4.94 -7.31
C PRO A 89 -0.68 3.98 -8.37
N GLU A 90 -0.67 4.37 -9.65
CA GLU A 90 -0.17 3.51 -10.73
C GLU A 90 1.32 3.22 -10.56
N LYS A 91 2.10 4.22 -10.18
CA LYS A 91 3.54 4.05 -9.98
C LYS A 91 3.81 3.16 -8.76
N PHE A 92 3.05 3.35 -7.68
CA PHE A 92 3.17 2.51 -6.50
C PHE A 92 2.94 1.04 -6.86
N VAL A 93 1.86 0.76 -7.59
CA VAL A 93 1.53 -0.60 -8.00
C VAL A 93 2.62 -1.18 -8.91
N ALA A 94 3.11 -0.40 -9.87
CA ALA A 94 4.15 -0.88 -10.78
C ALA A 94 5.43 -1.26 -10.04
N VAL A 95 5.89 -0.42 -9.12
CA VAL A 95 7.10 -0.72 -8.34
C VAL A 95 6.87 -1.94 -7.46
N CYS A 96 5.71 -2.00 -6.80
CA CYS A 96 5.39 -3.13 -5.94
C CYS A 96 5.37 -4.45 -6.72
N GLN A 97 4.73 -4.46 -7.88
CA GLN A 97 4.65 -5.67 -8.70
C GLN A 97 6.02 -6.11 -9.21
N SER A 98 6.94 -5.17 -9.41
CA SER A 98 8.29 -5.51 -9.90
C SER A 98 9.10 -6.32 -8.89
N ILE A 99 8.75 -6.27 -7.62
CA ILE A 99 9.48 -6.98 -6.56
C ILE A 99 8.71 -8.17 -6.01
N MET A 100 7.48 -8.38 -6.46
CA MET A 100 6.67 -9.51 -5.96
C MET A 100 7.18 -10.83 -6.53
N PRO A 101 7.27 -11.89 -5.69
CA PRO A 101 7.68 -13.21 -6.18
C PRO A 101 6.68 -13.74 -7.22
N GLY A 102 7.19 -14.40 -8.26
CA GLY A 102 6.34 -14.98 -9.28
C GLY A 102 5.82 -14.02 -10.33
N THR A 103 6.20 -12.75 -10.25
CA THR A 103 5.84 -11.76 -11.28
C THR A 103 6.86 -11.89 -12.41
N ALA A 104 6.43 -12.45 -13.48
CA ALA A 104 7.31 -12.63 -14.64
C ALA A 104 7.22 -11.41 -15.54
#